data_92e2f1a765b72e63282e8f66183c8244
#
_entry.id   92e2f1a765b72e63282e8f66183c8244
#
_cell.length_a   1.000
_cell.length_b   1.000
_cell.length_c   1.000
_cell.angle_alpha   90.00
_cell.angle_beta   90.00
_cell.angle_gamma   90.00
#
_symmetry.space_group_name_H-M   'P 1'
#
loop_
_entity.id
_entity.type
_entity.pdbx_description
1 polymer ?
#
loop_
_entity_poly.entity_id
_entity_poly.type
_entity_poly.pdbx_seq_one_letter_code
_entity_poly.pdbx_strand_id
1 'polypeptide(L)'
;MLAGVDALANVVKVTLGPRGRNVLIENGYGAPTITKDGVTVAKEIELSDRFENMGAQMVREVASKTNDLAGDGTTTATVLAQSIVREGAKSVAAGMNPMDLKRGIDIAVAAVVKDIEKRAKPVASSAEVAQVEIGRASCRERV
;
A
#
# COMPACT_ATOMS: atom_id res chain seq x y z
N MET A 1 -8.02 -12.92 9.79
CA MET A 1 -8.10 -11.65 9.03
C MET A 1 -6.91 -10.73 9.33
N LEU A 2 -6.67 -10.27 10.58
CA LEU A 2 -5.55 -9.37 10.87
C LEU A 2 -4.19 -9.97 10.48
N ALA A 3 -3.97 -11.26 10.73
CA ALA A 3 -2.78 -11.96 10.29
C ALA A 3 -2.60 -11.93 8.75
N GLY A 4 -3.69 -12.04 8.01
CA GLY A 4 -3.65 -11.93 6.53
C GLY A 4 -3.31 -10.52 6.04
N VAL A 5 -3.84 -9.48 6.70
CA VAL A 5 -3.45 -8.08 6.46
C VAL A 5 -1.94 -7.91 6.68
N ASP A 6 -1.44 -8.45 7.80
CA ASP A 6 -0.02 -8.37 8.14
C ASP A 6 0.86 -9.17 7.16
N ALA A 7 0.44 -10.37 6.78
CA ALA A 7 1.19 -11.21 5.85
C ALA A 7 1.41 -10.50 4.51
N LEU A 8 0.33 -10.01 3.89
CA LEU A 8 0.42 -9.29 2.62
C LEU A 8 1.21 -7.98 2.76
N ALA A 9 0.87 -7.16 3.74
CA ALA A 9 1.51 -5.85 3.89
C ALA A 9 3.01 -5.96 4.19
N ASN A 10 3.46 -6.97 4.95
CA ASN A 10 4.88 -7.17 5.25
C ASN A 10 5.68 -7.57 4.01
N VAL A 11 5.11 -8.35 3.09
CA VAL A 11 5.76 -8.67 1.81
C VAL A 11 5.84 -7.43 0.92
N VAL A 12 4.75 -6.70 0.77
CA VAL A 12 4.73 -5.47 -0.05
C VAL A 12 5.66 -4.40 0.52
N LYS A 13 5.74 -4.27 1.84
CA LYS A 13 6.57 -3.28 2.54
C LYS A 13 8.07 -3.37 2.20
N VAL A 14 8.59 -4.55 1.86
CA VAL A 14 10.01 -4.69 1.51
C VAL A 14 10.39 -3.95 0.23
N THR A 15 9.40 -3.60 -0.61
CA THR A 15 9.61 -2.84 -1.84
C THR A 15 9.64 -1.32 -1.63
N LEU A 16 9.37 -0.82 -0.40
CA LEU A 16 9.19 0.60 -0.11
C LEU A 16 10.48 1.39 -0.18
N GLY A 17 10.43 2.48 -0.94
CA GLY A 17 11.42 3.55 -0.92
C GLY A 17 12.76 3.21 -1.57
N PRO A 18 13.78 4.08 -1.38
CA PRO A 18 15.07 3.96 -2.08
C PRO A 18 15.91 2.74 -1.69
N ARG A 19 15.63 2.14 -0.54
CA ARG A 19 16.23 0.88 -0.09
C ARG A 19 15.31 -0.33 -0.32
N GLY A 20 14.21 -0.13 -1.05
CA GLY A 20 13.29 -1.21 -1.43
C GLY A 20 14.01 -2.32 -2.19
N ARG A 21 13.59 -3.55 -1.93
CA ARG A 21 14.14 -4.77 -2.56
C ARG A 21 13.17 -5.29 -3.60
N ASN A 22 13.71 -5.99 -4.58
CA ASN A 22 12.90 -6.76 -5.52
C ASN A 22 12.26 -7.95 -4.79
N VAL A 23 11.04 -8.28 -5.15
CA VAL A 23 10.34 -9.49 -4.76
C VAL A 23 10.40 -10.46 -5.94
N LEU A 24 10.76 -11.70 -5.67
CA LEU A 24 10.69 -12.80 -6.62
C LEU A 24 9.35 -13.50 -6.43
N ILE A 25 8.55 -13.53 -7.48
CA ILE A 25 7.25 -14.19 -7.50
C ILE A 25 7.39 -15.46 -8.34
N GLU A 26 7.07 -16.60 -7.74
CA GLU A 26 7.03 -17.88 -8.45
C GLU A 26 5.74 -17.96 -9.27
N ASN A 27 5.87 -18.15 -10.56
CA ASN A 27 4.74 -18.41 -11.44
C ASN A 27 4.55 -19.92 -11.60
N GLY A 28 3.31 -20.39 -11.56
CA GLY A 28 3.01 -21.83 -11.73
C GLY A 28 3.48 -22.38 -13.10
N TYR A 29 3.65 -21.52 -14.09
CA TYR A 29 4.21 -21.84 -15.41
C TYR A 29 5.10 -20.68 -15.86
N GLY A 30 6.32 -20.98 -16.30
CA GLY A 30 7.26 -20.01 -16.86
C GLY A 30 8.33 -19.53 -15.88
N ALA A 31 9.04 -18.47 -16.28
CA ALA A 31 10.10 -17.89 -15.44
C ALA A 31 9.49 -17.09 -14.29
N PRO A 32 10.16 -17.07 -13.11
CA PRO A 32 9.72 -16.25 -11.99
C PRO A 32 9.74 -14.76 -12.34
N THR A 33 8.75 -14.02 -11.86
CA THR A 33 8.66 -12.57 -12.05
C THR A 33 9.42 -11.84 -10.94
N ILE A 34 10.31 -10.92 -11.35
CA ILE A 34 11.05 -10.06 -10.43
C ILE A 34 10.43 -8.66 -10.52
N THR A 35 9.94 -8.15 -9.41
CA THR A 35 9.29 -6.82 -9.38
C THR A 35 9.51 -6.10 -8.06
N LYS A 36 9.42 -4.76 -8.12
CA LYS A 36 9.29 -3.87 -6.94
C LYS A 36 7.92 -3.22 -6.85
N ASP A 37 7.07 -3.44 -7.84
CA ASP A 37 5.75 -2.82 -7.86
C ASP A 37 4.84 -3.45 -6.81
N GLY A 38 4.39 -2.62 -5.86
CA GLY A 38 3.59 -3.08 -4.73
C GLY A 38 2.25 -3.65 -5.12
N VAL A 39 1.59 -3.14 -6.15
CA VAL A 39 0.30 -3.68 -6.60
C VAL A 39 0.45 -5.03 -7.29
N THR A 40 1.50 -5.22 -8.08
CA THR A 40 1.82 -6.50 -8.72
C THR A 40 2.11 -7.56 -7.65
N VAL A 41 2.96 -7.24 -6.67
CA VAL A 41 3.23 -8.14 -5.53
C VAL A 41 1.95 -8.48 -4.77
N ALA A 42 1.10 -7.47 -4.49
CA ALA A 42 -0.14 -7.68 -3.73
C ALA A 42 -1.14 -8.60 -4.46
N LYS A 43 -1.18 -8.56 -5.78
CA LYS A 43 -2.09 -9.38 -6.59
C LYS A 43 -1.74 -10.86 -6.57
N GLU A 44 -0.47 -11.20 -6.47
CA GLU A 44 0.02 -12.58 -6.53
C GLU A 44 -0.02 -13.31 -5.18
N ILE A 45 -0.20 -12.57 -4.06
CA ILE A 45 -0.22 -13.19 -2.75
C ILE A 45 -1.57 -13.84 -2.49
N GLU A 46 -1.57 -15.15 -2.33
CA GLU A 46 -2.71 -15.95 -1.88
C GLU A 46 -2.31 -16.73 -0.63
N LEU A 47 -3.21 -16.74 0.35
CA LEU A 47 -3.02 -17.44 1.62
C LEU A 47 -3.95 -18.66 1.67
N SER A 48 -3.44 -19.76 2.21
CA SER A 48 -4.17 -21.03 2.30
C SER A 48 -5.35 -20.96 3.27
N ASP A 49 -5.23 -20.20 4.36
CA ASP A 49 -6.34 -19.99 5.29
C ASP A 49 -7.34 -18.98 4.72
N ARG A 50 -8.61 -19.37 4.68
CA ARG A 50 -9.69 -18.56 4.09
C ARG A 50 -9.88 -17.22 4.79
N PHE A 51 -9.79 -17.18 6.13
CA PHE A 51 -9.98 -15.94 6.89
C PHE A 51 -8.77 -15.01 6.77
N GLU A 52 -7.58 -15.56 6.71
CA GLU A 52 -6.38 -14.77 6.45
C GLU A 52 -6.40 -14.22 5.03
N ASN A 53 -6.78 -15.04 4.05
CA ASN A 53 -6.89 -14.61 2.66
C ASN A 53 -7.92 -13.49 2.48
N MET A 54 -9.04 -13.50 3.21
CA MET A 54 -9.98 -12.37 3.21
C MET A 54 -9.30 -11.06 3.69
N GLY A 55 -8.48 -11.13 4.73
CA GLY A 55 -7.68 -9.97 5.19
C GLY A 55 -6.69 -9.48 4.14
N ALA A 56 -6.00 -10.39 3.48
CA ALA A 56 -5.10 -10.07 2.37
C ALA A 56 -5.85 -9.43 1.19
N GLN A 57 -7.02 -9.95 0.82
CA GLN A 57 -7.86 -9.38 -0.24
C GLN A 57 -8.30 -7.94 0.03
N MET A 58 -8.62 -7.60 1.28
CA MET A 58 -8.97 -6.22 1.64
C MET A 58 -7.80 -5.26 1.39
N VAL A 59 -6.59 -5.65 1.73
CA VAL A 59 -5.39 -4.82 1.50
C VAL A 59 -5.02 -4.79 0.01
N ARG A 60 -5.22 -5.89 -0.71
CA ARG A 60 -5.07 -5.94 -2.18
C ARG A 60 -5.99 -4.93 -2.87
N GLU A 61 -7.23 -4.83 -2.41
CA GLU A 61 -8.20 -3.85 -2.93
C GLU A 61 -7.74 -2.40 -2.71
N VAL A 62 -7.13 -2.10 -1.54
CA VAL A 62 -6.54 -0.77 -1.29
C VAL A 62 -5.42 -0.48 -2.28
N ALA A 63 -4.51 -1.42 -2.52
CA ALA A 63 -3.42 -1.26 -3.49
C ALA A 63 -3.96 -1.05 -4.91
N SER A 64 -4.96 -1.84 -5.33
CA SER A 64 -5.57 -1.73 -6.66
C SER A 64 -6.27 -0.39 -6.86
N LYS A 65 -7.09 0.04 -5.91
CA LYS A 65 -7.76 1.37 -5.98
C LYS A 65 -6.77 2.53 -6.02
N THR A 66 -5.68 2.43 -5.25
CA THR A 66 -4.64 3.46 -5.30
C THR A 66 -3.97 3.51 -6.67
N ASN A 67 -3.71 2.34 -7.26
CA ASN A 67 -3.16 2.26 -8.61
C ASN A 67 -4.10 2.85 -9.66
N ASP A 68 -5.39 2.54 -9.58
CA ASP A 68 -6.40 3.01 -10.55
C ASP A 68 -6.61 4.52 -10.47
N LEU A 69 -6.50 5.11 -9.29
CA LEU A 69 -6.71 6.54 -9.07
C LEU A 69 -5.46 7.39 -9.31
N ALA A 70 -4.30 6.92 -8.90
CA ALA A 70 -3.07 7.70 -8.88
C ALA A 70 -1.93 7.09 -9.70
N GLY A 71 -1.96 5.79 -9.98
CA GLY A 71 -0.88 5.08 -10.67
C GLY A 71 0.43 4.99 -9.87
N ASP A 72 0.44 5.46 -8.63
CA ASP A 72 1.61 5.48 -7.74
C ASP A 72 1.19 5.41 -6.27
N GLY A 73 2.17 5.16 -5.38
CA GLY A 73 1.94 5.14 -3.93
C GLY A 73 1.26 3.87 -3.41
N THR A 74 1.17 2.81 -4.19
CA THR A 74 0.50 1.54 -3.83
C THR A 74 1.10 0.89 -2.59
N THR A 75 2.43 0.85 -2.49
CA THR A 75 3.14 0.33 -1.31
C THR A 75 2.87 1.19 -0.07
N THR A 76 2.89 2.52 -0.22
CA THR A 76 2.59 3.46 0.87
C THR A 76 1.17 3.28 1.37
N ALA A 77 0.19 3.18 0.47
CA ALA A 77 -1.22 2.94 0.80
C ALA A 77 -1.40 1.61 1.54
N THR A 78 -0.71 0.55 1.12
CA THR A 78 -0.71 -0.76 1.77
C THR A 78 -0.19 -0.69 3.21
N VAL A 79 0.93 0.01 3.44
CA VAL A 79 1.52 0.19 4.77
C VAL A 79 0.62 1.03 5.68
N LEU A 80 0.01 2.09 5.15
CA LEU A 80 -0.96 2.91 5.89
C LEU A 80 -2.20 2.09 6.25
N ALA A 81 -2.75 1.32 5.32
CA ALA A 81 -3.89 0.45 5.57
C ALA A 81 -3.58 -0.57 6.68
N GLN A 82 -2.41 -1.20 6.66
CA GLN A 82 -1.96 -2.09 7.72
C GLN A 82 -1.97 -1.39 9.08
N SER A 83 -1.38 -0.21 9.17
CA SER A 83 -1.28 0.55 10.41
C SER A 83 -2.65 0.93 10.95
N ILE A 84 -3.54 1.45 10.09
CA ILE A 84 -4.90 1.84 10.47
C ILE A 84 -5.69 0.63 10.98
N VAL A 85 -5.63 -0.51 10.28
CA VAL A 85 -6.33 -1.73 10.66
C VAL A 85 -5.81 -2.28 11.99
N ARG A 86 -4.48 -2.30 12.19
CA ARG A 86 -3.87 -2.79 13.44
C ARG A 86 -4.26 -1.95 14.65
N GLU A 87 -4.15 -0.63 14.55
CA GLU A 87 -4.51 0.27 15.66
C GLU A 87 -6.03 0.31 15.88
N GLY A 88 -6.81 0.29 14.80
CA GLY A 88 -8.27 0.20 14.88
C GLY A 88 -8.73 -1.10 15.56
N ALA A 89 -8.13 -2.24 15.21
CA ALA A 89 -8.45 -3.52 15.85
C ALA A 89 -8.14 -3.53 17.35
N LYS A 90 -7.03 -2.92 17.79
CA LYS A 90 -6.70 -2.76 19.21
C LYS A 90 -7.76 -1.91 19.92
N SER A 91 -8.16 -0.81 19.31
CA SER A 91 -9.16 0.09 19.91
C SER A 91 -10.53 -0.57 20.06
N VAL A 92 -10.96 -1.33 19.06
CA VAL A 92 -12.22 -2.10 19.11
C VAL A 92 -12.13 -3.23 20.14
N ALA A 93 -11.00 -3.93 20.22
CA ALA A 93 -10.78 -4.97 21.24
C ALA A 93 -10.78 -4.38 22.66
N ALA A 94 -10.39 -3.12 22.83
CA ALA A 94 -10.46 -2.39 24.09
C ALA A 94 -11.88 -1.85 24.41
N GLY A 95 -12.89 -2.14 23.58
CA GLY A 95 -14.28 -1.79 23.80
C GLY A 95 -14.74 -0.48 23.13
N MET A 96 -13.93 0.12 22.27
CA MET A 96 -14.34 1.29 21.49
C MET A 96 -15.42 0.94 20.47
N ASN A 97 -16.42 1.80 20.31
CA ASN A 97 -17.45 1.63 19.30
C ASN A 97 -16.83 1.78 17.88
N PRO A 98 -16.96 0.76 17.01
CA PRO A 98 -16.40 0.81 15.66
C PRO A 98 -16.92 1.96 14.80
N MET A 99 -18.17 2.38 15.01
CA MET A 99 -18.77 3.49 14.25
C MET A 99 -18.19 4.85 14.67
N ASP A 100 -17.88 5.02 15.95
CA ASP A 100 -17.25 6.25 16.44
C ASP A 100 -15.78 6.29 16.02
N LEU A 101 -15.10 5.14 16.02
CA LEU A 101 -13.75 5.02 15.45
C LEU A 101 -13.74 5.41 13.97
N LYS A 102 -14.70 4.91 13.18
CA LYS A 102 -14.84 5.27 11.76
C LYS A 102 -15.03 6.78 11.58
N ARG A 103 -15.91 7.41 12.35
CA ARG A 103 -16.11 8.87 12.28
C ARG A 103 -14.83 9.64 12.60
N GLY A 104 -14.08 9.19 13.60
CA GLY A 104 -12.78 9.77 13.95
C GLY A 104 -11.77 9.66 12.81
N ILE A 105 -11.69 8.49 12.16
CA ILE A 105 -10.82 8.27 10.99
C ILE A 105 -11.24 9.20 9.84
N ASP A 106 -12.52 9.31 9.52
CA ASP A 106 -13.02 10.17 8.44
C ASP A 106 -12.64 11.64 8.67
N ILE A 107 -12.78 12.14 9.91
CA ILE A 107 -12.38 13.52 10.28
C ILE A 107 -10.87 13.70 10.15
N ALA A 108 -10.08 12.74 10.63
CA ALA A 108 -8.63 12.78 10.56
C ALA A 108 -8.14 12.77 9.11
N VAL A 109 -8.70 11.91 8.26
CA VAL A 109 -8.37 11.84 6.83
C VAL A 109 -8.66 13.17 6.16
N ALA A 110 -9.84 13.76 6.38
CA ALA A 110 -10.18 15.05 5.78
C ALA A 110 -9.19 16.17 6.20
N ALA A 111 -8.78 16.19 7.45
CA ALA A 111 -7.80 17.16 7.95
C ALA A 111 -6.41 16.95 7.33
N VAL A 112 -5.95 15.70 7.22
CA VAL A 112 -4.64 15.33 6.64
C VAL A 112 -4.62 15.65 5.14
N VAL A 113 -5.67 15.29 4.39
CA VAL A 113 -5.78 15.58 2.96
C VAL A 113 -5.70 17.09 2.71
N LYS A 114 -6.43 17.89 3.48
CA LYS A 114 -6.40 19.35 3.38
C LYS A 114 -5.00 19.94 3.68
N ASP A 115 -4.25 19.36 4.60
CA ASP A 115 -2.87 19.78 4.88
C ASP A 115 -1.90 19.37 3.77
N ILE A 116 -2.06 18.17 3.22
CA ILE A 116 -1.26 17.69 2.07
C ILE A 116 -1.51 18.58 0.85
N GLU A 117 -2.77 18.93 0.55
CA GLU A 117 -3.12 19.82 -0.57
C GLU A 117 -2.44 21.20 -0.46
N LYS A 118 -2.37 21.76 0.75
CA LYS A 118 -1.66 23.03 1.01
C LYS A 118 -0.15 22.95 0.78
N ARG A 119 0.44 21.79 1.01
CA ARG A 119 1.88 21.55 0.88
C ARG A 119 2.26 21.04 -0.50
N ALA A 120 1.29 20.53 -1.27
CA ALA A 120 1.52 19.98 -2.59
C ALA A 120 2.03 21.06 -3.54
N LYS A 121 3.15 20.76 -4.20
CA LYS A 121 3.72 21.61 -5.24
C LYS A 121 3.24 21.06 -6.59
N PRO A 122 2.55 21.87 -7.41
CA PRO A 122 2.17 21.44 -8.75
C PRO A 122 3.42 21.26 -9.61
N VAL A 123 3.43 20.18 -10.38
CA VAL A 123 4.49 19.90 -11.36
C VAL A 123 4.11 20.54 -12.67
N ALA A 124 4.91 21.50 -13.14
CA ALA A 124 4.59 22.33 -14.30
C ALA A 124 5.55 22.10 -15.49
N SER A 125 6.75 21.57 -15.27
CA SER A 125 7.76 21.41 -16.31
C SER A 125 8.19 19.96 -16.51
N SER A 126 8.66 19.64 -17.73
CA SER A 126 9.21 18.31 -18.02
C SER A 126 10.44 17.94 -17.17
N ALA A 127 11.22 18.95 -16.77
CA ALA A 127 12.36 18.74 -15.87
C ALA A 127 11.91 18.34 -14.46
N GLU A 128 10.81 18.92 -13.96
CA GLU A 128 10.22 18.52 -12.67
C GLU A 128 9.60 17.12 -12.74
N VAL A 129 8.96 16.76 -13.87
CA VAL A 129 8.48 15.39 -14.12
C VAL A 129 9.65 14.39 -14.04
N ALA A 130 10.77 14.69 -14.70
CA ALA A 130 11.95 13.85 -14.65
C ALA A 130 12.53 13.70 -13.22
N GLN A 131 12.50 14.77 -12.41
CA GLN A 131 12.93 14.71 -11.01
C GLN A 131 12.03 13.79 -10.17
N VAL A 132 10.72 13.81 -10.39
CA VAL A 132 9.76 12.91 -9.71
C VAL A 132 10.04 11.46 -10.14
N GLU A 133 10.21 11.21 -11.43
CA GLU A 133 10.49 9.87 -11.97
C GLU A 133 11.81 9.29 -11.44
N ILE A 134 12.88 10.08 -11.37
CA ILE A 134 14.19 9.64 -10.84
C ILE A 134 14.09 9.20 -9.37
N GLY A 135 13.18 9.78 -8.58
CA GLY A 135 12.94 9.42 -7.20
C GLY A 135 12.16 8.11 -6.99
N ARG A 136 11.50 7.58 -8.02
CA ARG A 136 10.69 6.38 -7.94
C ARG A 136 11.53 5.10 -7.91
N ALA A 137 11.08 4.11 -7.14
CA ALA A 137 11.74 2.81 -7.06
C ALA A 137 11.83 2.10 -8.43
N SER A 138 10.81 2.27 -9.29
CA SER A 138 10.74 1.69 -10.63
C SER A 138 11.80 2.22 -11.61
N CYS A 139 12.31 3.44 -11.42
CA CYS A 139 13.36 3.99 -12.28
C CYS A 139 14.76 3.43 -11.96
N ARG A 140 14.97 2.89 -10.78
CA ARG A 140 16.27 2.29 -10.39
C ARG A 140 16.55 0.94 -11.02
N GLU A 141 15.57 0.30 -11.62
CA GLU A 141 15.73 -1.02 -12.28
C GLU A 141 16.30 -0.94 -13.69
N ARG A 142 16.43 0.26 -14.26
CA ARG A 142 16.88 0.44 -15.65
C ARG A 142 18.31 0.96 -15.80
N VAL A 143 19.10 0.97 -14.72
CA VAL A 143 20.52 1.34 -14.78
C VAL A 143 21.40 0.16 -14.43
#